data_1c58d4d2c106845ef132fed094ffbb3f
#
_entry.id   1c58d4d2c106845ef132fed094ffbb3f
#
_cell.length_a   1.000
_cell.length_b   1.000
_cell.length_c   1.000
_cell.angle_alpha   90.00
_cell.angle_beta   90.00
_cell.angle_gamma   90.00
#
_symmetry.space_group_name_H-M   'P 1'
#
loop_
_entity.id
_entity.type
_entity.pdbx_description
1 polymer ?
#
loop_
_entity_poly.entity_id
_entity_poly.type
_entity_poly.pdbx_seq_one_letter_code
_entity_poly.pdbx_strand_id
1 'polypeptide(L)'
;VCKNVHLKTILEVGDLKTYENIRKASLISLAAGSDFIKTSTGKLSIGSSREACYVMLKAVLDYKSLTGLSAGIKVAGGIRDSKDAIRYLVMINEEMGDEWLSPDLFRFGASSLLDDVLKQIKKLKTGAYQAGYYFPRG
;
A
#
# COMPACT_ATOMS: atom_id res chain seq x y z
N VAL A 1 -18.50 8.38 -14.16
CA VAL A 1 -17.62 9.43 -14.70
C VAL A 1 -16.27 8.87 -15.14
N CYS A 2 -15.69 7.89 -14.42
CA CYS A 2 -14.37 7.32 -14.71
C CYS A 2 -14.44 5.95 -15.43
N LYS A 3 -15.23 5.81 -16.47
CA LYS A 3 -15.55 4.51 -17.10
C LYS A 3 -14.33 3.67 -17.53
N ASN A 4 -13.21 4.31 -17.90
CA ASN A 4 -12.01 3.64 -18.43
C ASN A 4 -10.73 4.01 -17.65
N VAL A 5 -10.86 4.58 -16.46
CA VAL A 5 -9.74 5.05 -15.63
C VAL A 5 -9.95 4.61 -14.19
N HIS A 6 -8.91 4.02 -13.58
CA HIS A 6 -8.99 3.58 -12.19
C HIS A 6 -9.19 4.75 -11.22
N LEU A 7 -10.20 4.67 -10.39
CA LEU A 7 -10.44 5.57 -9.27
C LEU A 7 -9.75 5.02 -8.01
N LYS A 8 -8.95 5.86 -7.36
CA LYS A 8 -8.30 5.52 -6.10
C LYS A 8 -8.67 6.52 -5.00
N THR A 9 -9.40 6.04 -4.00
CA THR A 9 -9.81 6.84 -2.84
C THR A 9 -8.74 6.81 -1.75
N ILE A 10 -8.35 7.97 -1.24
CA ILE A 10 -7.44 8.09 -0.09
C ILE A 10 -8.30 8.18 1.18
N LEU A 11 -8.10 7.25 2.10
CA LEU A 11 -8.87 7.20 3.34
C LEU A 11 -8.32 8.13 4.42
N GLU A 12 -7.01 8.43 4.39
CA GLU A 12 -6.25 9.16 5.40
C GLU A 12 -6.44 8.53 6.79
N VAL A 13 -5.94 7.32 6.93
CA VAL A 13 -6.18 6.45 8.10
C VAL A 13 -5.79 7.08 9.45
N GLY A 14 -4.83 8.02 9.46
CA GLY A 14 -4.46 8.77 10.66
C GLY A 14 -5.59 9.64 11.21
N ASP A 15 -6.43 10.18 10.36
CA ASP A 15 -7.57 11.04 10.74
C ASP A 15 -8.81 10.22 11.17
N LEU A 16 -8.91 8.97 10.71
CA LEU A 16 -10.02 8.08 11.05
C LEU A 16 -9.95 7.54 12.49
N LYS A 17 -8.79 7.58 13.12
CA LYS A 17 -8.51 7.32 14.56
C LYS A 17 -8.78 5.90 15.05
N THR A 18 -9.77 5.18 14.52
CA THR A 18 -10.14 3.84 14.97
C THR A 18 -10.16 2.85 13.80
N TYR A 19 -9.87 1.58 14.08
CA TYR A 19 -9.95 0.51 13.08
C TYR A 19 -11.37 0.33 12.54
N GLU A 20 -12.37 0.56 13.36
CA GLU A 20 -13.76 0.52 12.93
C GLU A 20 -14.07 1.60 11.88
N ASN A 21 -13.61 2.82 12.08
CA ASN A 21 -13.77 3.90 11.10
C ASN A 21 -12.99 3.61 9.81
N ILE A 22 -11.76 3.05 9.90
CA ILE A 22 -10.98 2.63 8.74
C ILE A 22 -11.75 1.58 7.93
N ARG A 23 -12.32 0.56 8.61
CA ARG A 23 -13.12 -0.46 7.95
C ARG A 23 -14.37 0.11 7.29
N LYS A 24 -15.12 0.97 7.98
CA LYS A 24 -16.33 1.63 7.43
C LYS A 24 -15.97 2.48 6.20
N ALA A 25 -14.95 3.31 6.29
CA ALA A 25 -14.50 4.15 5.18
C ALA A 25 -14.03 3.32 3.98
N SER A 26 -13.33 2.20 4.23
CA SER A 26 -12.93 1.26 3.19
C SER A 26 -14.14 0.71 2.44
N LEU A 27 -15.11 0.14 3.16
CA LEU A 27 -16.32 -0.46 2.57
C LEU A 27 -17.17 0.57 1.82
N ILE A 28 -17.34 1.78 2.37
CA ILE A 28 -18.07 2.87 1.70
C ILE A 28 -17.38 3.25 0.39
N SER A 29 -16.05 3.41 0.40
CA SER A 29 -15.28 3.77 -0.79
C SER A 29 -15.38 2.69 -1.88
N LEU A 30 -15.27 1.41 -1.50
CA LEU A 30 -15.40 0.28 -2.41
C LEU A 30 -16.81 0.19 -2.98
N ALA A 31 -17.84 0.31 -2.15
CA ALA A 31 -19.26 0.29 -2.57
C ALA A 31 -19.59 1.47 -3.50
N ALA A 32 -18.89 2.60 -3.36
CA ALA A 32 -19.01 3.76 -4.25
C ALA A 32 -18.26 3.58 -5.59
N GLY A 33 -17.58 2.44 -5.80
CA GLY A 33 -16.92 2.11 -7.07
C GLY A 33 -15.44 2.50 -7.15
N SER A 34 -14.73 2.58 -6.02
CA SER A 34 -13.28 2.75 -6.03
C SER A 34 -12.59 1.46 -6.46
N ASP A 35 -11.72 1.55 -7.47
CA ASP A 35 -10.87 0.43 -7.91
C ASP A 35 -9.69 0.20 -6.95
N PHE A 36 -9.27 1.23 -6.25
CA PHE A 36 -8.24 1.18 -5.22
C PHE A 36 -8.64 1.99 -4.00
N ILE A 37 -8.28 1.51 -2.82
CA ILE A 37 -8.23 2.31 -1.59
C ILE A 37 -6.78 2.55 -1.16
N LYS A 38 -6.47 3.75 -0.69
CA LYS A 38 -5.13 4.15 -0.28
C LYS A 38 -5.13 4.57 1.19
N THR A 39 -4.11 4.17 1.94
CA THR A 39 -4.02 4.46 3.38
C THR A 39 -3.94 5.96 3.66
N SER A 40 -2.97 6.68 3.08
CA SER A 40 -2.63 8.05 3.50
C SER A 40 -2.08 8.87 2.36
N THR A 41 -2.16 10.20 2.48
CA THR A 41 -1.49 11.14 1.56
C THR A 41 0.03 11.10 1.70
N GLY A 42 0.54 10.74 2.88
CA GLY A 42 1.95 10.81 3.25
C GLY A 42 2.39 12.20 3.74
N LYS A 43 1.45 13.13 3.90
CA LYS A 43 1.71 14.52 4.37
C LYS A 43 1.48 14.68 5.87
N LEU A 44 0.67 13.82 6.48
CA LEU A 44 0.41 13.85 7.92
C LEU A 44 1.48 13.09 8.69
N SER A 45 1.66 13.46 9.96
CA SER A 45 2.62 12.84 10.88
C SER A 45 2.32 11.37 11.15
N ILE A 46 1.05 10.98 11.12
CA ILE A 46 0.60 9.60 11.27
C ILE A 46 0.41 9.01 9.86
N GLY A 47 1.39 8.23 9.43
CA GLY A 47 1.34 7.50 8.16
C GLY A 47 0.53 6.19 8.26
N SER A 48 0.75 5.31 7.29
CA SER A 48 0.16 3.97 7.33
C SER A 48 0.80 3.13 8.45
N SER A 49 -0.03 2.35 9.13
CA SER A 49 0.43 1.23 9.97
C SER A 49 0.07 -0.10 9.32
N ARG A 50 0.75 -1.18 9.74
CA ARG A 50 0.41 -2.54 9.27
C ARG A 50 -1.00 -2.94 9.70
N GLU A 51 -1.38 -2.57 10.92
CA GLU A 51 -2.71 -2.83 11.47
C GLU A 51 -3.81 -2.13 10.65
N ALA A 52 -3.61 -0.86 10.28
CA ALA A 52 -4.54 -0.14 9.41
C ALA A 52 -4.64 -0.80 8.02
N CYS A 53 -3.49 -1.18 7.44
CA CYS A 53 -3.46 -1.90 6.18
C CYS A 53 -4.19 -3.25 6.28
N TYR A 54 -3.98 -4.00 7.35
CA TYR A 54 -4.67 -5.26 7.61
C TYR A 54 -6.20 -5.09 7.65
N VAL A 55 -6.68 -4.08 8.35
CA VAL A 55 -8.11 -3.76 8.40
C VAL A 55 -8.67 -3.45 7.01
N MET A 56 -7.91 -2.71 6.19
CA MET A 56 -8.29 -2.42 4.80
C MET A 56 -8.31 -3.68 3.93
N LEU A 57 -7.33 -4.60 4.11
CA LEU A 57 -7.31 -5.90 3.41
C LEU A 57 -8.56 -6.72 3.73
N LYS A 58 -8.92 -6.81 5.03
CA LYS A 58 -10.14 -7.51 5.43
C LYS A 58 -11.40 -6.87 4.81
N ALA A 59 -11.48 -5.55 4.73
CA ALA A 59 -12.59 -4.89 4.06
C ALA A 59 -12.66 -5.21 2.55
N VAL A 60 -11.51 -5.31 1.87
CA VAL A 60 -11.46 -5.72 0.46
C VAL A 60 -11.87 -7.17 0.27
N LEU A 61 -11.45 -8.07 1.16
CA LEU A 61 -11.88 -9.48 1.14
C LEU A 61 -13.40 -9.61 1.30
N ASP A 62 -13.97 -8.90 2.28
CA ASP A 62 -15.42 -8.91 2.49
C ASP A 62 -16.16 -8.34 1.28
N TYR A 63 -15.67 -7.24 0.70
CA TYR A 63 -16.25 -6.65 -0.51
C TYR A 63 -16.22 -7.64 -1.68
N LYS A 64 -15.07 -8.30 -1.91
CA LYS A 64 -14.93 -9.33 -2.95
C LYS A 64 -15.89 -10.51 -2.71
N SER A 65 -15.99 -10.96 -1.47
CA SER A 65 -16.89 -12.06 -1.11
C SER A 65 -18.37 -11.73 -1.35
N LEU A 66 -18.77 -10.49 -1.08
CA LEU A 66 -20.15 -10.05 -1.21
C LEU A 66 -20.54 -9.68 -2.65
N THR A 67 -19.62 -9.18 -3.44
CA THR A 67 -19.92 -8.59 -4.76
C THR A 67 -19.31 -9.35 -5.93
N GLY A 68 -18.30 -10.20 -5.69
CA GLY A 68 -17.47 -10.82 -6.71
C GLY A 68 -16.46 -9.88 -7.35
N LEU A 69 -16.46 -8.57 -7.00
CA LEU A 69 -15.57 -7.57 -7.57
C LEU A 69 -14.25 -7.49 -6.79
N SER A 70 -13.15 -7.32 -7.52
CA SER A 70 -11.82 -7.12 -6.94
C SER A 70 -11.48 -5.64 -6.89
N ALA A 71 -10.81 -5.22 -5.82
CA ALA A 71 -10.25 -3.88 -5.69
C ALA A 71 -8.86 -3.95 -5.08
N GLY A 72 -7.98 -3.02 -5.45
CA GLY A 72 -6.60 -3.00 -4.99
C GLY A 72 -6.38 -2.11 -3.76
N ILE A 73 -5.19 -2.26 -3.15
CA ILE A 73 -4.74 -1.41 -2.04
C ILE A 73 -3.43 -0.72 -2.40
N LYS A 74 -3.34 0.56 -2.03
CA LYS A 74 -2.07 1.29 -2.03
C LYS A 74 -1.70 1.69 -0.61
N VAL A 75 -0.56 1.21 -0.13
CA VAL A 75 0.00 1.61 1.16
C VAL A 75 0.95 2.78 0.98
N ALA A 76 0.75 3.87 1.71
CA ALA A 76 1.57 5.07 1.63
C ALA A 76 1.71 5.76 2.99
N GLY A 77 2.83 6.41 3.21
CA GLY A 77 3.18 7.10 4.45
C GLY A 77 4.03 6.23 5.38
N GLY A 78 5.29 6.65 5.59
CA GLY A 78 6.20 6.01 6.54
C GLY A 78 7.03 4.82 6.03
N ILE A 79 6.78 4.31 4.83
CA ILE A 79 7.55 3.19 4.26
C ILE A 79 8.82 3.76 3.63
N ARG A 80 9.98 3.50 4.23
CA ARG A 80 11.24 4.15 3.86
C ARG A 80 12.29 3.20 3.32
N ASP A 81 12.24 1.93 3.69
CA ASP A 81 13.23 0.93 3.34
C ASP A 81 12.62 -0.40 2.89
N SER A 82 13.45 -1.24 2.31
CA SER A 82 13.07 -2.56 1.79
C SER A 82 12.58 -3.49 2.88
N LYS A 83 13.09 -3.37 4.11
CA LYS A 83 12.69 -4.21 5.24
C LYS A 83 11.22 -3.95 5.63
N ASP A 84 10.83 -2.68 5.68
CA ASP A 84 9.43 -2.32 5.92
C ASP A 84 8.53 -2.76 4.78
N ALA A 85 8.96 -2.56 3.53
CA ALA A 85 8.21 -3.03 2.37
C ALA A 85 7.97 -4.55 2.39
N ILE A 86 9.01 -5.34 2.69
CA ILE A 86 8.90 -6.81 2.79
C ILE A 86 7.87 -7.22 3.85
N ARG A 87 7.81 -6.56 4.99
CA ARG A 87 6.80 -6.86 6.03
C ARG A 87 5.36 -6.69 5.54
N TYR A 88 5.12 -5.68 4.71
CA TYR A 88 3.81 -5.51 4.06
C TYR A 88 3.58 -6.60 3.01
N LEU A 89 4.58 -6.94 2.19
CA LEU A 89 4.43 -7.99 1.18
C LEU A 89 4.14 -9.36 1.80
N VAL A 90 4.82 -9.70 2.91
CA VAL A 90 4.54 -10.94 3.65
C VAL A 90 3.09 -10.94 4.15
N MET A 91 2.63 -9.87 4.80
CA MET A 91 1.25 -9.76 5.27
C MET A 91 0.24 -9.88 4.12
N ILE A 92 0.50 -9.22 2.98
CA ILE A 92 -0.35 -9.30 1.79
C ILE A 92 -0.42 -10.74 1.27
N ASN A 93 0.74 -11.40 1.17
CA ASN A 93 0.81 -12.76 0.68
C ASN A 93 0.06 -13.74 1.58
N GLU A 94 0.24 -13.63 2.89
CA GLU A 94 -0.42 -14.49 3.88
C GLU A 94 -1.95 -14.32 3.90
N GLU A 95 -2.44 -13.10 3.70
CA GLU A 95 -3.86 -12.78 3.79
C GLU A 95 -4.62 -12.91 2.46
N MET A 96 -3.94 -12.68 1.34
CA MET A 96 -4.57 -12.50 0.04
C MET A 96 -4.06 -13.47 -1.04
N GLY A 97 -2.89 -14.13 -0.82
CA GLY A 97 -2.24 -15.00 -1.79
C GLY A 97 -1.28 -14.30 -2.74
N ASP A 98 -0.51 -15.10 -3.47
CA ASP A 98 0.57 -14.64 -4.37
C ASP A 98 0.07 -13.74 -5.49
N GLU A 99 -1.16 -13.93 -5.96
CA GLU A 99 -1.76 -13.10 -7.02
C GLU A 99 -1.87 -11.63 -6.64
N TRP A 100 -1.86 -11.32 -5.34
CA TRP A 100 -1.89 -9.95 -4.83
C TRP A 100 -0.54 -9.25 -4.88
N LEU A 101 0.55 -9.97 -5.09
CA LEU A 101 1.88 -9.39 -5.27
C LEU A 101 2.08 -8.84 -6.69
N SER A 102 1.06 -8.20 -7.21
CA SER A 102 0.97 -7.59 -8.54
C SER A 102 0.64 -6.10 -8.42
N PRO A 103 1.18 -5.23 -9.30
CA PRO A 103 0.83 -3.81 -9.32
C PRO A 103 -0.64 -3.53 -9.68
N ASP A 104 -1.36 -4.53 -10.15
CA ASP A 104 -2.80 -4.41 -10.45
C ASP A 104 -3.65 -4.46 -9.18
N LEU A 105 -3.14 -5.06 -8.09
CA LEU A 105 -3.87 -5.22 -6.82
C LEU A 105 -3.17 -4.57 -5.64
N PHE A 106 -1.82 -4.48 -5.65
CA PHE A 106 -1.07 -3.90 -4.55
C PHE A 106 0.00 -2.91 -5.02
N ARG A 107 0.10 -1.76 -4.33
CA ARG A 107 1.10 -0.72 -4.64
C ARG A 107 1.65 -0.07 -3.38
N PHE A 108 2.91 0.32 -3.45
CA PHE A 108 3.50 1.23 -2.48
C PHE A 108 3.43 2.69 -2.97
N GLY A 109 3.26 3.61 -2.01
CA GLY A 109 3.47 5.04 -2.22
C GLY A 109 4.57 5.51 -1.28
N ALA A 110 5.79 5.63 -1.80
CA ALA A 110 6.97 5.98 -1.01
C ALA A 110 7.91 6.84 -1.83
N SER A 111 8.68 7.72 -1.16
CA SER A 111 9.68 8.58 -1.80
C SER A 111 11.08 7.97 -1.75
N SER A 112 11.50 7.42 -0.60
CA SER A 112 12.88 6.93 -0.40
C SER A 112 13.03 5.42 -0.60
N LEU A 113 11.94 4.67 -0.67
CA LEU A 113 11.98 3.21 -0.81
C LEU A 113 12.71 2.77 -2.09
N LEU A 114 12.52 3.48 -3.20
CA LEU A 114 13.16 3.13 -4.46
C LEU A 114 14.69 3.18 -4.34
N ASP A 115 15.23 4.21 -3.69
CA ASP A 115 16.68 4.35 -3.47
C ASP A 115 17.22 3.19 -2.64
N ASP A 116 16.49 2.78 -1.59
CA ASP A 116 16.91 1.65 -0.77
C ASP A 116 16.86 0.34 -1.56
N VAL A 117 15.79 0.09 -2.31
CA VAL A 117 15.68 -1.11 -3.17
C VAL A 117 16.83 -1.17 -4.18
N LEU A 118 17.16 -0.06 -4.84
CA LEU A 118 18.27 0.01 -5.80
C LEU A 118 19.61 -0.29 -5.11
N LYS A 119 19.84 0.21 -3.91
CA LYS A 119 21.03 -0.11 -3.09
C LYS A 119 21.10 -1.60 -2.75
N GLN A 120 19.99 -2.22 -2.35
CA GLN A 120 19.95 -3.65 -2.06
C GLN A 120 20.25 -4.49 -3.31
N ILE A 121 19.65 -4.16 -4.45
CA ILE A 121 19.91 -4.84 -5.74
C ILE A 121 21.39 -4.72 -6.11
N LYS A 122 21.98 -3.51 -5.95
CA LYS A 122 23.39 -3.31 -6.28
C LYS A 122 24.31 -4.07 -5.33
N LYS A 123 24.01 -4.08 -4.02
CA LYS A 123 24.72 -4.91 -3.04
C LYS A 123 24.71 -6.39 -3.42
N LEU A 124 23.54 -6.92 -3.83
CA LEU A 124 23.44 -8.31 -4.26
C LEU A 124 24.32 -8.61 -5.46
N LYS A 125 24.48 -7.65 -6.39
CA LYS A 125 25.32 -7.80 -7.60
C LYS A 125 26.82 -7.61 -7.35
N THR A 126 27.19 -6.73 -6.43
CA THR A 126 28.60 -6.30 -6.26
C THR A 126 29.23 -6.71 -4.92
N GLY A 127 28.45 -7.26 -4.00
CA GLY A 127 28.88 -7.59 -2.63
C GLY A 127 29.04 -6.40 -1.69
N ALA A 128 28.93 -5.14 -2.18
CA ALA A 128 29.20 -3.93 -1.40
C ALA A 128 28.03 -2.93 -1.43
N TYR A 129 27.77 -2.28 -0.31
CA TYR A 129 26.85 -1.15 -0.25
C TYR A 129 27.47 0.07 -0.92
N GLN A 130 26.65 0.78 -1.70
CA GLN A 130 27.03 2.06 -2.27
C GLN A 130 26.58 3.21 -1.38
N ALA A 131 27.41 4.28 -1.32
CA ALA A 131 27.07 5.50 -0.62
C ALA A 131 25.85 6.19 -1.24
N GLY A 132 25.09 6.93 -0.43
CA GLY A 132 23.82 7.55 -0.82
C GLY A 132 23.89 8.54 -1.99
N TYR A 133 25.06 9.14 -2.24
CA TYR A 133 25.25 10.10 -3.33
C TYR A 133 25.36 9.48 -4.73
N TYR A 134 25.48 8.13 -4.83
CA TYR A 134 25.42 7.43 -6.12
C TYR A 134 23.99 7.31 -6.69
N PHE A 135 23.00 7.66 -5.90
CA PHE A 135 21.60 7.69 -6.32
C PHE A 135 21.09 9.12 -6.13
N PRO A 136 21.17 9.97 -7.18
CA PRO A 136 20.70 11.34 -7.08
C PRO A 136 19.22 11.34 -6.73
N ARG A 137 18.86 12.08 -5.70
CA ARG A 137 17.46 12.33 -5.36
C ARG A 137 16.92 13.33 -6.38
N GLY A 138 15.89 12.94 -7.11
CA GLY A 138 15.12 13.87 -7.93
C GLY A 138 14.31 14.84 -7.06
#